data_7a8e12703f45f78beeb4852c6a6f3b75
#
_entry.id   7a8e12703f45f78beeb4852c6a6f3b75
#
_cell.length_a   1.000
_cell.length_b   1.000
_cell.length_c   1.000
_cell.angle_alpha   90.00
_cell.angle_beta   90.00
_cell.angle_gamma   90.00
#
_symmetry.space_group_name_H-M   'P 1'
#
loop_
_entity.id
_entity.type
_entity.pdbx_description
1 polymer ?
#
loop_
_entity_poly.entity_id
_entity_poly.type
_entity_poly.pdbx_seq_one_letter_code
_entity_poly.pdbx_strand_id
1 'polypeptide(L)'
;LNGLRMSPVPADVRQLFYKVKKAQGTDITRTFCGLNDVRNIAPSIQYAKEAGMISQCSLCITHSPIHTVEYYTKMALELIELGADEICIKDMAGIGRPYSLGQIVANIKAKHPEIPIQYHSHAGPGFNVASILEVCNAGCDYIDVGMEPLSWGTGHADLLTVQAMLKDAGYKVPEINMEAYMKVRSMIQEFMDDFLGLYISPKNRLMNSLLIGPGLPGGMMGSLMSDLEKNLESINKNNIKNNKPLMSQDQLLIKLFDEVAYVWPRVGYPPLVTPFSQYVKNLALMNVMQMEKGKARWSMIADDIWDMLLGKAGRLPGPLAPEIIEKAKAEGREFFEGNPQDNYPDALDKYRKMMNEKQWETGEDDEELFEYAMHPAQYEAYRSGKAKVEFLADVAQKKAALQEKAQPAAPATAAPAALPTTPQVLTVDVDGQPYRVTVAFGDTANTAPAAAPAQAAQPAAPAAPAPAGAGNKILSPLEGKFF
;
A
#
# COMPACT_ATOMS: atom_id res chain seq x y z
N LEU A 1 -14.39 6.22 -5.92
CA LEU A 1 -14.87 7.40 -5.24
C LEU A 1 -16.21 7.17 -4.54
N ASN A 2 -17.26 6.77 -5.23
CA ASN A 2 -18.52 6.36 -4.60
C ASN A 2 -18.66 4.83 -4.48
N GLY A 3 -17.56 4.15 -4.28
CA GLY A 3 -17.49 2.75 -3.86
C GLY A 3 -17.11 1.72 -4.91
N LEU A 4 -17.13 2.00 -6.21
CA LEU A 4 -16.92 0.98 -7.23
C LEU A 4 -15.62 1.09 -8.02
N ARG A 5 -15.16 2.30 -8.34
CA ARG A 5 -13.94 2.50 -9.13
C ARG A 5 -13.25 3.83 -8.79
N MET A 6 -12.14 4.13 -9.47
CA MET A 6 -11.34 5.36 -9.28
C MET A 6 -12.12 6.65 -9.58
N SER A 7 -13.13 6.60 -10.43
CA SER A 7 -14.06 7.69 -10.72
C SER A 7 -15.48 7.32 -10.27
N PRO A 8 -16.33 8.28 -9.87
CA PRO A 8 -17.72 8.01 -9.54
C PRO A 8 -18.47 7.36 -10.70
N VAL A 9 -19.54 6.64 -10.39
CA VAL A 9 -20.45 6.02 -11.36
C VAL A 9 -21.88 6.53 -11.15
N PRO A 10 -22.74 6.50 -12.18
CA PRO A 10 -24.15 6.80 -12.06
C PRO A 10 -24.85 5.97 -10.97
N ALA A 11 -25.92 6.51 -10.39
CA ALA A 11 -26.66 5.88 -9.30
C ALA A 11 -27.29 4.55 -9.72
N ASP A 12 -27.86 4.48 -10.92
CA ASP A 12 -28.47 3.28 -11.50
C ASP A 12 -27.45 2.16 -11.70
N VAL A 13 -26.26 2.47 -12.21
CA VAL A 13 -25.13 1.50 -12.34
C VAL A 13 -24.70 0.97 -10.98
N ARG A 14 -24.63 1.86 -9.99
CA ARG A 14 -24.25 1.51 -8.62
C ARG A 14 -25.33 0.63 -7.95
N GLN A 15 -26.62 0.90 -8.18
CA GLN A 15 -27.70 0.04 -7.69
C GLN A 15 -27.66 -1.33 -8.36
N LEU A 16 -27.43 -1.40 -9.67
CA LEU A 16 -27.29 -2.65 -10.41
C LEU A 16 -26.15 -3.51 -9.88
N PHE A 17 -25.03 -2.91 -9.48
CA PHE A 17 -23.90 -3.64 -8.86
C PHE A 17 -24.35 -4.56 -7.73
N TYR A 18 -25.15 -4.06 -6.78
CA TYR A 18 -25.57 -4.86 -5.62
C TYR A 18 -26.47 -6.01 -6.03
N LYS A 19 -27.37 -5.80 -6.99
CA LYS A 19 -28.25 -6.86 -7.53
C LYS A 19 -27.44 -7.97 -8.21
N VAL A 20 -26.54 -7.59 -9.12
CA VAL A 20 -25.68 -8.53 -9.84
C VAL A 20 -24.80 -9.32 -8.87
N LYS A 21 -24.12 -8.64 -7.92
CA LYS A 21 -23.24 -9.32 -6.98
C LYS A 21 -23.98 -10.23 -6.02
N LYS A 22 -25.20 -9.89 -5.62
CA LYS A 22 -26.07 -10.80 -4.82
C LYS A 22 -26.46 -12.03 -5.61
N ALA A 23 -26.89 -11.88 -6.88
CA ALA A 23 -27.20 -13.01 -7.75
C ALA A 23 -25.98 -13.94 -7.96
N GLN A 24 -24.78 -13.38 -8.00
CA GLN A 24 -23.52 -14.12 -8.10
C GLN A 24 -23.03 -14.73 -6.76
N GLY A 25 -23.80 -14.62 -5.67
CA GLY A 25 -23.54 -15.26 -4.38
C GLY A 25 -22.77 -14.41 -3.35
N THR A 26 -22.66 -13.10 -3.54
CA THR A 26 -22.06 -12.21 -2.55
C THR A 26 -23.06 -11.90 -1.44
N ASP A 27 -22.70 -12.15 -0.18
CA ASP A 27 -23.57 -11.92 0.98
C ASP A 27 -23.26 -10.61 1.72
N ILE A 28 -22.00 -10.20 1.78
CA ILE A 28 -21.54 -9.00 2.50
C ILE A 28 -20.86 -8.05 1.53
N THR A 29 -21.31 -6.80 1.52
CA THR A 29 -20.63 -5.75 0.76
C THR A 29 -19.72 -4.96 1.69
N ARG A 30 -18.52 -4.61 1.23
CA ARG A 30 -17.64 -3.68 1.94
C ARG A 30 -17.56 -2.36 1.18
N THR A 31 -18.28 -1.36 1.67
CA THR A 31 -18.39 -0.05 1.03
C THR A 31 -17.53 0.99 1.75
N PHE A 32 -16.82 1.81 0.99
CA PHE A 32 -16.08 2.95 1.53
C PHE A 32 -16.12 4.16 0.60
N CYS A 33 -15.92 5.35 1.15
CA CYS A 33 -15.59 6.55 0.39
C CYS A 33 -14.15 6.95 0.68
N GLY A 34 -13.34 7.14 -0.37
CA GLY A 34 -11.94 7.53 -0.21
C GLY A 34 -11.73 8.90 0.45
N LEU A 35 -12.78 9.76 0.55
CA LEU A 35 -12.76 11.01 1.32
C LEU A 35 -13.40 10.88 2.71
N ASN A 36 -13.90 9.70 3.08
CA ASN A 36 -14.71 9.50 4.28
C ASN A 36 -15.98 10.39 4.29
N ASP A 37 -16.46 10.78 3.12
CA ASP A 37 -17.73 11.53 3.00
C ASP A 37 -18.91 10.56 3.07
N VAL A 38 -19.64 10.59 4.17
CA VAL A 38 -20.77 9.69 4.45
C VAL A 38 -21.88 9.82 3.39
N ARG A 39 -22.04 11.00 2.77
CA ARG A 39 -23.01 11.20 1.67
C ARG A 39 -22.75 10.28 0.48
N ASN A 40 -21.49 9.93 0.22
CA ASN A 40 -21.11 8.97 -0.81
C ASN A 40 -21.41 7.51 -0.42
N ILE A 41 -21.48 7.19 0.88
CA ILE A 41 -21.71 5.83 1.40
C ILE A 41 -23.21 5.56 1.56
N ALA A 42 -23.96 6.54 2.03
CA ALA A 42 -25.38 6.41 2.39
C ALA A 42 -26.25 5.71 1.32
N PRO A 43 -26.20 6.05 0.01
CA PRO A 43 -26.97 5.34 -1.00
C PRO A 43 -26.59 3.87 -1.12
N SER A 44 -25.32 3.52 -0.89
CA SER A 44 -24.85 2.12 -0.96
C SER A 44 -25.40 1.27 0.17
N ILE A 45 -25.61 1.83 1.35
CA ILE A 45 -26.28 1.13 2.47
C ILE A 45 -27.68 0.71 2.04
N GLN A 46 -28.44 1.64 1.45
CA GLN A 46 -29.78 1.36 0.95
C GLN A 46 -29.77 0.29 -0.16
N TYR A 47 -28.93 0.45 -1.17
CA TYR A 47 -28.85 -0.50 -2.30
C TYR A 47 -28.44 -1.91 -1.87
N ALA A 48 -27.51 -2.01 -0.89
CA ALA A 48 -27.12 -3.30 -0.32
C ALA A 48 -28.31 -3.99 0.37
N LYS A 49 -29.08 -3.26 1.18
CA LYS A 49 -30.26 -3.78 1.87
C LYS A 49 -31.38 -4.17 0.90
N GLU A 50 -31.65 -3.36 -0.13
CA GLU A 50 -32.61 -3.66 -1.19
C GLU A 50 -32.24 -4.95 -1.93
N ALA A 51 -30.94 -5.21 -2.10
CA ALA A 51 -30.45 -6.45 -2.71
C ALA A 51 -30.40 -7.64 -1.73
N GLY A 52 -30.72 -7.48 -0.45
CA GLY A 52 -30.65 -8.54 0.56
C GLY A 52 -29.22 -8.89 0.98
N MET A 53 -28.31 -7.92 0.98
CA MET A 53 -26.91 -8.06 1.41
C MET A 53 -26.68 -7.37 2.76
N ILE A 54 -25.70 -7.87 3.50
CA ILE A 54 -25.16 -7.20 4.69
C ILE A 54 -24.33 -6.00 4.23
N SER A 55 -24.66 -4.82 4.75
CA SER A 55 -23.95 -3.57 4.47
C SER A 55 -22.84 -3.34 5.48
N GLN A 56 -21.60 -3.67 5.14
CA GLN A 56 -20.40 -3.33 5.92
C GLN A 56 -19.82 -2.02 5.41
N CYS A 57 -19.78 -1.00 6.29
CA CYS A 57 -19.26 0.33 5.95
C CYS A 57 -17.86 0.55 6.53
N SER A 58 -16.95 1.09 5.72
CA SER A 58 -15.56 1.23 6.11
C SER A 58 -15.16 2.66 6.43
N LEU A 59 -14.35 2.81 7.48
CA LEU A 59 -13.62 4.02 7.84
C LEU A 59 -12.23 3.94 7.20
N CYS A 60 -11.93 4.81 6.24
CA CYS A 60 -10.60 4.88 5.63
C CYS A 60 -9.62 5.52 6.58
N ILE A 61 -8.76 4.71 7.18
CA ILE A 61 -7.80 5.16 8.20
C ILE A 61 -6.63 5.89 7.56
N THR A 62 -6.35 7.07 8.10
CA THR A 62 -5.10 7.80 7.90
C THR A 62 -4.73 8.50 9.21
N HIS A 63 -3.51 9.03 9.31
CA HIS A 63 -3.04 9.67 10.53
C HIS A 63 -2.70 11.14 10.27
N SER A 64 -3.47 12.06 10.85
CA SER A 64 -3.26 13.50 10.73
C SER A 64 -3.89 14.23 11.93
N PRO A 65 -3.65 15.54 12.12
CA PRO A 65 -4.31 16.32 13.16
C PRO A 65 -5.84 16.35 13.07
N ILE A 66 -6.42 16.05 11.89
CA ILE A 66 -7.88 16.02 11.68
C ILE A 66 -8.44 14.61 11.90
N HIS A 67 -7.71 13.58 11.50
CA HIS A 67 -8.14 12.19 11.57
C HIS A 67 -7.89 11.62 12.97
N THR A 68 -8.66 12.10 13.94
CA THR A 68 -8.58 11.74 15.35
C THR A 68 -9.48 10.55 15.70
N VAL A 69 -9.36 10.04 16.91
CA VAL A 69 -10.27 9.00 17.46
C VAL A 69 -11.72 9.48 17.40
N GLU A 70 -11.97 10.74 17.79
CA GLU A 70 -13.30 11.35 17.79
C GLU A 70 -13.88 11.48 16.38
N TYR A 71 -13.06 11.87 15.40
CA TYR A 71 -13.46 11.96 14.00
C TYR A 71 -13.98 10.59 13.48
N TYR A 72 -13.23 9.53 13.71
CA TYR A 72 -13.61 8.18 13.25
C TYR A 72 -14.76 7.61 14.05
N THR A 73 -14.81 7.85 15.38
CA THR A 73 -15.95 7.43 16.20
C THR A 73 -17.23 8.10 15.72
N LYS A 74 -17.22 9.42 15.48
CA LYS A 74 -18.39 10.14 14.95
C LYS A 74 -18.85 9.60 13.62
N MET A 75 -17.92 9.37 12.69
CA MET A 75 -18.26 8.83 11.37
C MET A 75 -18.88 7.43 11.47
N ALA A 76 -18.35 6.57 12.34
CA ALA A 76 -18.92 5.23 12.55
C ALA A 76 -20.35 5.29 13.06
N LEU A 77 -20.61 6.15 14.05
CA LEU A 77 -21.95 6.30 14.62
C LEU A 77 -22.95 6.84 13.58
N GLU A 78 -22.54 7.79 12.75
CA GLU A 78 -23.37 8.31 11.66
C GLU A 78 -23.70 7.21 10.62
N LEU A 79 -22.73 6.36 10.28
CA LEU A 79 -22.98 5.22 9.37
C LEU A 79 -23.93 4.18 9.98
N ILE A 80 -23.84 3.92 11.30
CA ILE A 80 -24.73 3.02 12.02
C ILE A 80 -26.16 3.60 12.03
N GLU A 81 -26.31 4.89 12.32
CA GLU A 81 -27.60 5.59 12.26
C GLU A 81 -28.24 5.54 10.88
N LEU A 82 -27.44 5.57 9.81
CA LEU A 82 -27.88 5.39 8.42
C LEU A 82 -28.23 3.93 8.08
N GLY A 83 -27.95 3.00 8.99
CA GLY A 83 -28.33 1.61 8.88
C GLY A 83 -27.22 0.69 8.40
N ALA A 84 -25.96 1.02 8.54
CA ALA A 84 -24.87 0.05 8.36
C ALA A 84 -25.05 -1.13 9.31
N ASP A 85 -24.91 -2.35 8.79
CA ASP A 85 -25.03 -3.58 9.59
C ASP A 85 -23.70 -3.91 10.30
N GLU A 86 -22.58 -3.51 9.73
CA GLU A 86 -21.23 -3.74 10.25
C GLU A 86 -20.31 -2.54 9.96
N ILE A 87 -19.28 -2.37 10.79
CA ILE A 87 -18.23 -1.37 10.58
C ILE A 87 -16.89 -2.04 10.29
N CYS A 88 -16.17 -1.56 9.27
CA CYS A 88 -14.80 -1.96 8.99
C CYS A 88 -13.82 -0.83 9.28
N ILE A 89 -12.88 -1.06 10.17
CA ILE A 89 -11.72 -0.19 10.36
C ILE A 89 -10.72 -0.53 9.25
N LYS A 90 -10.66 0.32 8.21
CA LYS A 90 -9.90 0.04 6.98
C LYS A 90 -8.59 0.81 6.94
N ASP A 91 -7.52 0.17 7.41
CA ASP A 91 -6.15 0.70 7.42
C ASP A 91 -5.34 0.17 6.22
N MET A 92 -5.65 0.67 5.01
CA MET A 92 -5.03 0.21 3.77
C MET A 92 -3.56 0.65 3.61
N ALA A 93 -3.07 1.57 4.42
CA ALA A 93 -1.66 1.94 4.45
C ALA A 93 -0.89 1.25 5.59
N GLY A 94 -1.60 0.66 6.54
CA GLY A 94 -1.01 0.05 7.74
C GLY A 94 -0.39 1.07 8.70
N ILE A 95 -0.85 2.32 8.65
CA ILE A 95 -0.30 3.45 9.41
C ILE A 95 -1.13 3.86 10.62
N GLY A 96 -2.27 3.24 10.82
CA GLY A 96 -3.09 3.43 12.00
C GLY A 96 -2.27 3.16 13.26
N ARG A 97 -2.32 4.06 14.23
CA ARG A 97 -1.60 3.88 15.49
C ARG A 97 -2.35 2.88 16.37
N PRO A 98 -1.70 1.81 16.83
CA PRO A 98 -2.37 0.71 17.53
C PRO A 98 -3.32 1.17 18.63
N TYR A 99 -2.83 1.99 19.56
CA TYR A 99 -3.63 2.52 20.65
C TYR A 99 -4.85 3.31 20.17
N SER A 100 -4.68 4.20 19.18
CA SER A 100 -5.79 5.01 18.65
C SER A 100 -6.86 4.13 17.97
N LEU A 101 -6.44 3.08 17.25
CA LEU A 101 -7.36 2.11 16.64
C LEU A 101 -8.17 1.36 17.70
N GLY A 102 -7.52 0.90 18.76
CA GLY A 102 -8.20 0.31 19.91
C GLY A 102 -9.22 1.25 20.54
N GLN A 103 -8.89 2.54 20.71
CA GLN A 103 -9.82 3.54 21.24
C GLN A 103 -11.04 3.76 20.31
N ILE A 104 -10.86 3.77 19.00
CA ILE A 104 -11.98 3.86 18.03
C ILE A 104 -12.93 2.68 18.23
N VAL A 105 -12.40 1.45 18.26
CA VAL A 105 -13.21 0.23 18.48
C VAL A 105 -13.95 0.30 19.82
N ALA A 106 -13.24 0.63 20.92
CA ALA A 106 -13.82 0.73 22.25
C ALA A 106 -14.96 1.76 22.30
N ASN A 107 -14.79 2.92 21.68
CA ASN A 107 -15.81 3.98 21.66
C ASN A 107 -17.05 3.56 20.86
N ILE A 108 -16.90 2.83 19.77
CA ILE A 108 -18.03 2.29 18.99
C ILE A 108 -18.76 1.23 19.82
N LYS A 109 -18.02 0.26 20.37
CA LYS A 109 -18.58 -0.83 21.19
C LYS A 109 -19.26 -0.35 22.47
N ALA A 110 -18.79 0.74 23.06
CA ALA A 110 -19.44 1.34 24.25
C ALA A 110 -20.86 1.87 23.96
N LYS A 111 -21.16 2.24 22.69
CA LYS A 111 -22.46 2.77 22.29
C LYS A 111 -23.30 1.72 21.54
N HIS A 112 -22.65 0.88 20.77
CA HIS A 112 -23.26 -0.15 19.92
C HIS A 112 -22.52 -1.50 20.10
N PRO A 113 -22.68 -2.18 21.25
CA PRO A 113 -22.01 -3.45 21.52
C PRO A 113 -22.44 -4.55 20.54
N GLU A 114 -23.62 -4.43 19.96
CA GLU A 114 -24.20 -5.38 19.00
C GLU A 114 -23.61 -5.30 17.61
N ILE A 115 -23.03 -4.15 17.20
CA ILE A 115 -22.51 -3.96 15.85
C ILE A 115 -21.20 -4.70 15.68
N PRO A 116 -21.10 -5.64 14.72
CA PRO A 116 -19.85 -6.29 14.40
C PRO A 116 -18.81 -5.30 13.84
N ILE A 117 -17.58 -5.42 14.32
CA ILE A 117 -16.46 -4.61 13.85
C ILE A 117 -15.41 -5.51 13.23
N GLN A 118 -15.00 -5.19 12.02
CA GLN A 118 -13.91 -5.84 11.30
C GLN A 118 -12.69 -4.91 11.20
N TYR A 119 -11.50 -5.48 11.37
CA TYR A 119 -10.26 -4.77 11.14
C TYR A 119 -9.54 -5.30 9.90
N HIS A 120 -9.29 -4.38 8.96
CA HIS A 120 -8.57 -4.61 7.72
C HIS A 120 -7.29 -3.76 7.73
N SER A 121 -6.12 -4.38 7.72
CA SER A 121 -4.86 -3.65 7.79
C SER A 121 -3.77 -4.30 6.96
N HIS A 122 -3.00 -3.46 6.26
CA HIS A 122 -1.80 -3.90 5.55
C HIS A 122 -0.56 -3.85 6.43
N ALA A 123 0.42 -4.74 6.14
CA ALA A 123 1.61 -4.94 6.99
C ALA A 123 2.75 -3.94 6.69
N GLY A 124 2.62 -3.10 5.65
CA GLY A 124 3.70 -2.29 5.09
C GLY A 124 4.66 -1.64 6.08
N PRO A 125 4.21 -0.76 6.99
CA PRO A 125 5.09 -0.09 7.96
C PRO A 125 5.40 -0.89 9.23
N GLY A 126 4.73 -2.04 9.45
CA GLY A 126 5.01 -2.94 10.56
C GLY A 126 4.12 -2.78 11.80
N PHE A 127 3.12 -1.90 11.80
CA PHE A 127 2.22 -1.73 12.96
C PHE A 127 1.13 -2.78 13.07
N ASN A 128 0.76 -3.45 11.99
CA ASN A 128 -0.51 -4.17 11.89
C ASN A 128 -0.68 -5.30 12.92
N VAL A 129 0.38 -6.04 13.29
CA VAL A 129 0.29 -7.10 14.32
C VAL A 129 -0.05 -6.51 15.69
N ALA A 130 0.61 -5.41 16.08
CA ALA A 130 0.28 -4.69 17.31
C ALA A 130 -1.14 -4.09 17.26
N SER A 131 -1.52 -3.55 16.10
CA SER A 131 -2.86 -2.99 15.89
C SER A 131 -3.95 -4.06 16.00
N ILE A 132 -3.71 -5.27 15.45
CA ILE A 132 -4.63 -6.41 15.59
C ILE A 132 -4.87 -6.72 17.07
N LEU A 133 -3.81 -6.81 17.86
CA LEU A 133 -3.95 -7.11 19.30
C LEU A 133 -4.76 -6.00 20.01
N GLU A 134 -4.47 -4.74 19.76
CA GLU A 134 -5.17 -3.61 20.38
C GLU A 134 -6.66 -3.55 19.99
N VAL A 135 -7.00 -3.75 18.72
CA VAL A 135 -8.41 -3.76 18.31
C VAL A 135 -9.17 -4.97 18.87
N CYS A 136 -8.52 -6.15 18.97
CA CYS A 136 -9.10 -7.31 19.60
C CYS A 136 -9.37 -7.08 21.10
N ASN A 137 -8.42 -6.48 21.83
CA ASN A 137 -8.58 -6.10 23.22
C ASN A 137 -9.75 -5.13 23.44
N ALA A 138 -10.06 -4.32 22.42
CA ALA A 138 -11.17 -3.36 22.44
C ALA A 138 -12.52 -3.95 21.98
N GLY A 139 -12.56 -5.23 21.54
CA GLY A 139 -13.79 -5.93 21.17
C GLY A 139 -14.05 -6.02 19.67
N CYS A 140 -13.01 -5.97 18.82
CA CYS A 140 -13.14 -6.25 17.39
C CYS A 140 -13.53 -7.71 17.16
N ASP A 141 -14.47 -7.97 16.24
CA ASP A 141 -15.05 -9.29 16.00
C ASP A 141 -14.34 -10.06 14.90
N TYR A 142 -13.85 -9.37 13.84
CA TYR A 142 -13.25 -9.99 12.67
C TYR A 142 -11.94 -9.33 12.30
N ILE A 143 -10.96 -10.15 11.90
CA ILE A 143 -9.65 -9.69 11.44
C ILE A 143 -9.37 -10.22 10.04
N ASP A 144 -9.03 -9.33 9.11
CA ASP A 144 -8.51 -9.72 7.80
C ASP A 144 -7.05 -10.15 7.92
N VAL A 145 -6.72 -11.30 7.38
CA VAL A 145 -5.38 -11.88 7.40
C VAL A 145 -4.93 -12.28 6.00
N GLY A 146 -3.63 -12.38 5.82
CA GLY A 146 -3.02 -12.92 4.61
C GLY A 146 -2.59 -14.36 4.78
N MET A 147 -2.11 -14.94 3.69
CA MET A 147 -1.55 -16.28 3.65
C MET A 147 -0.27 -16.26 2.80
N GLU A 148 0.80 -16.98 3.23
CA GLU A 148 1.96 -17.16 2.36
C GLU A 148 1.60 -17.84 1.02
N PRO A 149 2.22 -17.38 -0.09
CA PRO A 149 3.31 -16.40 -0.20
C PRO A 149 2.86 -14.94 -0.36
N LEU A 150 1.57 -14.61 -0.15
CA LEU A 150 1.00 -13.29 -0.38
C LEU A 150 0.83 -12.44 0.90
N SER A 151 1.21 -12.97 2.08
CA SER A 151 1.21 -12.21 3.33
C SER A 151 2.39 -11.23 3.43
N TRP A 152 2.29 -10.30 4.39
CA TRP A 152 3.28 -9.27 4.72
C TRP A 152 3.45 -8.15 3.68
N GLY A 153 4.28 -7.19 3.99
CA GLY A 153 4.52 -6.03 3.13
C GLY A 153 3.24 -5.32 2.73
N THR A 154 2.92 -5.29 1.44
CA THR A 154 1.67 -4.70 0.93
C THR A 154 0.45 -5.60 1.15
N GLY A 155 0.62 -6.83 1.61
CA GLY A 155 -0.44 -7.73 2.05
C GLY A 155 -0.80 -7.52 3.53
N HIS A 156 -1.56 -8.47 4.09
CA HIS A 156 -1.93 -8.50 5.51
C HIS A 156 -0.90 -9.29 6.33
N ALA A 157 -1.01 -9.23 7.67
CA ALA A 157 -0.28 -10.15 8.54
C ALA A 157 -0.67 -11.61 8.22
N ASP A 158 0.29 -12.51 8.37
CA ASP A 158 0.07 -13.93 8.10
C ASP A 158 -0.89 -14.56 9.10
N LEU A 159 -1.79 -15.39 8.58
CA LEU A 159 -2.80 -16.14 9.35
C LEU A 159 -2.20 -16.92 10.53
N LEU A 160 -1.06 -17.60 10.33
CA LEU A 160 -0.42 -18.40 11.36
C LEU A 160 0.12 -17.52 12.50
N THR A 161 0.73 -16.39 12.15
CA THR A 161 1.24 -15.42 13.13
C THR A 161 0.10 -14.83 13.95
N VAL A 162 -0.98 -14.41 13.29
CA VAL A 162 -2.15 -13.81 13.97
C VAL A 162 -2.83 -14.84 14.88
N GLN A 163 -3.01 -16.07 14.40
CA GLN A 163 -3.59 -17.15 15.22
C GLN A 163 -2.75 -17.42 16.48
N ALA A 164 -1.42 -17.56 16.33
CA ALA A 164 -0.53 -17.83 17.45
C ALA A 164 -0.57 -16.70 18.48
N MET A 165 -0.50 -15.43 18.03
CA MET A 165 -0.57 -14.26 18.90
C MET A 165 -1.90 -14.19 19.67
N LEU A 166 -3.03 -14.41 18.99
CA LEU A 166 -4.35 -14.33 19.63
C LEU A 166 -4.58 -15.49 20.60
N LYS A 167 -4.09 -16.68 20.31
CA LYS A 167 -4.12 -17.81 21.27
C LYS A 167 -3.32 -17.52 22.52
N ASP A 168 -2.10 -16.97 22.39
CA ASP A 168 -1.26 -16.57 23.52
C ASP A 168 -1.95 -15.49 24.38
N ALA A 169 -2.65 -14.56 23.74
CA ALA A 169 -3.46 -13.54 24.40
C ALA A 169 -4.77 -14.08 25.03
N GLY A 170 -5.06 -15.36 24.93
CA GLY A 170 -6.22 -16.03 25.56
C GLY A 170 -7.50 -16.03 24.73
N TYR A 171 -7.44 -15.62 23.46
CA TYR A 171 -8.60 -15.65 22.57
C TYR A 171 -8.89 -17.07 22.03
N LYS A 172 -10.17 -17.39 21.89
CA LYS A 172 -10.62 -18.55 21.13
C LYS A 172 -10.66 -18.20 19.66
N VAL A 173 -9.76 -18.78 18.90
CA VAL A 173 -9.67 -18.60 17.43
C VAL A 173 -9.84 -19.96 16.75
N PRO A 174 -10.38 -19.98 15.50
CA PRO A 174 -10.53 -21.23 14.76
C PRO A 174 -9.20 -21.98 14.61
N GLU A 175 -9.26 -23.31 14.65
CA GLU A 175 -8.11 -24.15 14.33
C GLU A 175 -7.85 -24.15 12.83
N ILE A 176 -6.58 -24.06 12.46
CA ILE A 176 -6.16 -24.10 11.06
C ILE A 176 -5.88 -25.54 10.66
N ASN A 177 -6.52 -26.01 9.60
CA ASN A 177 -6.15 -27.27 8.98
C ASN A 177 -4.80 -27.09 8.24
N MET A 178 -3.72 -27.53 8.87
CA MET A 178 -2.37 -27.34 8.35
C MET A 178 -2.10 -28.10 7.05
N GLU A 179 -2.75 -29.25 6.82
CA GLU A 179 -2.62 -29.97 5.54
C GLU A 179 -3.24 -29.15 4.40
N ALA A 180 -4.46 -28.65 4.60
CA ALA A 180 -5.12 -27.77 3.64
C ALA A 180 -4.32 -26.46 3.42
N TYR A 181 -3.81 -25.85 4.51
CA TYR A 181 -2.97 -24.65 4.44
C TYR A 181 -1.74 -24.89 3.54
N MET A 182 -0.99 -25.96 3.78
CA MET A 182 0.23 -26.26 3.02
C MET A 182 -0.08 -26.56 1.55
N LYS A 183 -1.20 -27.24 1.26
CA LYS A 183 -1.65 -27.50 -0.10
C LYS A 183 -1.98 -26.19 -0.84
N VAL A 184 -2.77 -25.31 -0.23
CA VAL A 184 -3.13 -24.02 -0.81
C VAL A 184 -1.90 -23.13 -1.01
N ARG A 185 -0.99 -23.10 -0.02
CA ARG A 185 0.29 -22.38 -0.11
C ARG A 185 1.11 -22.82 -1.33
N SER A 186 1.22 -24.14 -1.54
CA SER A 186 1.96 -24.69 -2.71
C SER A 186 1.29 -24.29 -4.02
N MET A 187 -0.04 -24.38 -4.11
CA MET A 187 -0.80 -23.98 -5.32
C MET A 187 -0.62 -22.48 -5.63
N ILE A 188 -0.65 -21.63 -4.61
CA ILE A 188 -0.41 -20.18 -4.77
C ILE A 188 1.04 -19.94 -5.21
N GLN A 189 2.01 -20.67 -4.66
CA GLN A 189 3.41 -20.54 -5.06
C GLN A 189 3.62 -20.93 -6.53
N GLU A 190 3.04 -22.05 -6.99
CA GLU A 190 3.06 -22.43 -8.41
C GLU A 190 2.47 -21.34 -9.31
N PHE A 191 1.35 -20.77 -8.89
CA PHE A 191 0.73 -19.67 -9.63
C PHE A 191 1.59 -18.40 -9.62
N MET A 192 2.26 -18.10 -8.51
CA MET A 192 3.24 -17.02 -8.42
C MET A 192 4.41 -17.23 -9.38
N ASP A 193 4.96 -18.45 -9.41
CA ASP A 193 6.12 -18.79 -10.24
C ASP A 193 5.78 -18.79 -11.75
N ASP A 194 4.61 -19.29 -12.10
CA ASP A 194 4.19 -19.37 -13.51
C ASP A 194 3.66 -18.04 -14.06
N PHE A 195 2.96 -17.26 -13.25
CA PHE A 195 2.18 -16.13 -13.76
C PHE A 195 2.24 -14.87 -12.89
N LEU A 196 1.79 -14.94 -11.64
CA LEU A 196 1.54 -13.75 -10.85
C LEU A 196 2.83 -12.98 -10.53
N GLY A 197 3.96 -13.68 -10.37
CA GLY A 197 5.28 -13.09 -10.17
C GLY A 197 5.79 -12.24 -11.34
N LEU A 198 5.19 -12.38 -12.55
CA LEU A 198 5.46 -11.49 -13.68
C LEU A 198 4.95 -10.06 -13.43
N TYR A 199 3.96 -9.90 -12.56
CA TYR A 199 3.25 -8.65 -12.29
C TYR A 199 3.46 -8.12 -10.87
N ILE A 200 3.77 -9.00 -9.90
CA ILE A 200 4.01 -8.64 -8.50
C ILE A 200 5.50 -8.63 -8.20
N SER A 201 6.04 -7.46 -7.86
CA SER A 201 7.44 -7.36 -7.42
C SER A 201 7.64 -8.09 -6.10
N PRO A 202 8.72 -8.89 -5.95
CA PRO A 202 9.09 -9.47 -4.66
C PRO A 202 9.26 -8.44 -3.53
N LYS A 203 9.61 -7.19 -3.86
CA LYS A 203 9.71 -6.07 -2.92
C LYS A 203 8.38 -5.76 -2.24
N ASN A 204 7.24 -6.11 -2.84
CA ASN A 204 5.92 -5.88 -2.23
C ASN A 204 5.71 -6.70 -0.95
N ARG A 205 6.50 -7.74 -0.72
CA ARG A 205 6.46 -8.57 0.50
C ARG A 205 7.36 -8.03 1.63
N LEU A 206 8.12 -6.98 1.36
CA LEU A 206 9.00 -6.36 2.35
C LEU A 206 8.25 -5.27 3.13
N MET A 207 8.48 -5.24 4.43
CA MET A 207 8.05 -4.12 5.27
C MET A 207 9.00 -2.94 5.05
N ASN A 208 8.44 -1.73 5.13
CA ASN A 208 9.21 -0.49 4.97
C ASN A 208 8.67 0.57 5.94
N SER A 209 9.43 0.85 6.99
CA SER A 209 9.07 1.84 8.01
C SER A 209 9.05 3.29 7.50
N LEU A 210 9.67 3.59 6.36
CA LEU A 210 9.58 4.93 5.74
C LEU A 210 8.14 5.28 5.32
N LEU A 211 7.26 4.28 5.15
CA LEU A 211 5.84 4.50 4.88
C LEU A 211 5.10 5.24 6.01
N ILE A 212 5.63 5.22 7.24
CA ILE A 212 5.05 5.91 8.40
C ILE A 212 5.03 7.44 8.19
N GLY A 213 6.07 8.00 7.59
CA GLY A 213 6.22 9.44 7.39
C GLY A 213 5.16 10.01 6.43
N PRO A 214 5.17 9.65 5.14
CA PRO A 214 4.20 10.18 4.18
C PRO A 214 2.81 9.56 4.30
N GLY A 215 2.64 8.45 5.04
CA GLY A 215 1.36 7.74 5.18
C GLY A 215 0.80 7.16 3.89
N LEU A 216 1.63 6.96 2.87
CA LEU A 216 1.21 6.44 1.57
C LEU A 216 1.00 4.93 1.62
N PRO A 217 0.00 4.37 0.92
CA PRO A 217 -0.19 2.92 0.82
C PRO A 217 1.04 2.22 0.27
N GLY A 218 1.40 1.07 0.88
CA GLY A 218 2.59 0.30 0.52
C GLY A 218 2.66 -0.07 -0.96
N GLY A 219 1.52 -0.41 -1.58
CA GLY A 219 1.43 -0.70 -3.01
C GLY A 219 1.83 0.46 -3.93
N MET A 220 1.80 1.70 -3.44
CA MET A 220 2.25 2.88 -4.19
C MET A 220 3.76 3.05 -4.21
N MET A 221 4.51 2.43 -3.29
CA MET A 221 5.97 2.60 -3.24
C MET A 221 6.65 2.07 -4.50
N GLY A 222 6.19 0.98 -5.06
CA GLY A 222 6.74 0.45 -6.32
C GLY A 222 6.55 1.41 -7.49
N SER A 223 5.36 1.96 -7.66
CA SER A 223 5.08 2.98 -8.68
C SER A 223 5.82 4.28 -8.41
N LEU A 224 5.91 4.70 -7.15
CA LEU A 224 6.66 5.88 -6.74
C LEU A 224 8.14 5.78 -7.12
N MET A 225 8.78 4.66 -6.82
CA MET A 225 10.21 4.47 -7.15
C MET A 225 10.45 4.49 -8.66
N SER A 226 9.54 3.88 -9.46
CA SER A 226 9.62 3.94 -10.93
C SER A 226 9.41 5.38 -11.46
N ASP A 227 8.47 6.11 -10.87
CA ASP A 227 8.23 7.52 -11.23
C ASP A 227 9.44 8.38 -10.87
N LEU A 228 10.08 8.14 -9.70
CA LEU A 228 11.28 8.85 -9.28
C LEU A 228 12.45 8.62 -10.25
N GLU A 229 12.69 7.39 -10.68
CA GLU A 229 13.76 7.07 -11.65
C GLU A 229 13.60 7.85 -12.95
N LYS A 230 12.39 7.82 -13.54
CA LYS A 230 12.09 8.56 -14.79
C LYS A 230 12.23 10.08 -14.62
N ASN A 231 11.72 10.62 -13.52
CA ASN A 231 11.78 12.04 -13.26
C ASN A 231 13.19 12.52 -12.91
N LEU A 232 13.99 11.70 -12.21
CA LEU A 232 15.37 11.97 -11.89
C LEU A 232 16.23 12.18 -13.14
N GLU A 233 16.04 11.33 -14.17
CA GLU A 233 16.72 11.52 -15.45
C GLU A 233 16.36 12.87 -16.09
N SER A 234 15.09 13.25 -16.05
CA SER A 234 14.64 14.53 -16.61
C SER A 234 15.21 15.72 -15.85
N ILE A 235 15.21 15.65 -14.51
CA ILE A 235 15.82 16.68 -13.63
C ILE A 235 17.30 16.80 -13.92
N ASN A 236 18.03 15.68 -13.95
CA ASN A 236 19.47 15.70 -14.15
C ASN A 236 19.88 16.17 -15.56
N LYS A 237 19.11 15.84 -16.58
CA LYS A 237 19.29 16.45 -17.93
C LYS A 237 19.17 17.98 -17.90
N ASN A 238 18.19 18.49 -17.13
CA ASN A 238 18.01 19.93 -16.95
C ASN A 238 19.13 20.55 -16.10
N ASN A 239 19.58 19.87 -15.05
CA ASN A 239 20.68 20.30 -14.19
C ASN A 239 22.00 20.43 -14.96
N ILE A 240 22.31 19.45 -15.81
CA ILE A 240 23.49 19.49 -16.70
C ILE A 240 23.43 20.73 -17.61
N LYS A 241 22.28 21.00 -18.26
CA LYS A 241 22.10 22.16 -19.14
C LYS A 241 22.31 23.50 -18.42
N ASN A 242 22.01 23.55 -17.11
CA ASN A 242 22.07 24.76 -16.30
C ASN A 242 23.28 24.80 -15.35
N ASN A 243 24.28 23.94 -15.55
CA ASN A 243 25.47 23.82 -14.71
C ASN A 243 25.14 23.64 -13.21
N LYS A 244 24.07 22.93 -12.90
CA LYS A 244 23.67 22.57 -11.54
C LYS A 244 24.22 21.19 -11.15
N PRO A 245 24.46 20.90 -9.86
CA PRO A 245 24.87 19.56 -9.42
C PRO A 245 23.78 18.52 -9.74
N LEU A 246 24.24 17.29 -10.00
CA LEU A 246 23.32 16.16 -10.20
C LEU A 246 22.62 15.84 -8.87
N MET A 247 21.34 15.49 -8.98
CA MET A 247 20.52 15.05 -7.85
C MET A 247 20.57 13.53 -7.75
N SER A 248 20.70 12.99 -6.54
CA SER A 248 20.56 11.55 -6.27
C SER A 248 19.07 11.15 -6.11
N GLN A 249 18.81 9.85 -6.19
CA GLN A 249 17.47 9.32 -5.96
C GLN A 249 16.98 9.61 -4.53
N ASP A 250 17.83 9.45 -3.53
CA ASP A 250 17.51 9.75 -2.13
C ASP A 250 17.20 11.23 -1.92
N GLN A 251 17.97 12.13 -2.55
CA GLN A 251 17.69 13.57 -2.49
C GLN A 251 16.34 13.92 -3.10
N LEU A 252 15.96 13.27 -4.22
CA LEU A 252 14.65 13.48 -4.83
C LEU A 252 13.53 12.91 -3.95
N LEU A 253 13.74 11.75 -3.33
CA LEU A 253 12.80 11.14 -2.41
C LEU A 253 12.55 12.01 -1.17
N ILE A 254 13.60 12.55 -0.56
CA ILE A 254 13.49 13.50 0.56
C ILE A 254 12.68 14.73 0.16
N LYS A 255 13.02 15.37 -0.97
CA LYS A 255 12.27 16.52 -1.50
C LYS A 255 10.80 16.20 -1.74
N LEU A 256 10.50 15.01 -2.24
CA LEU A 256 9.12 14.60 -2.47
C LEU A 256 8.38 14.40 -1.14
N PHE A 257 8.98 13.79 -0.14
CA PHE A 257 8.34 13.60 1.17
C PHE A 257 8.09 14.94 1.87
N ASP A 258 9.05 15.85 1.82
CA ASP A 258 8.87 17.22 2.32
C ASP A 258 7.73 17.94 1.59
N GLU A 259 7.64 17.78 0.27
CA GLU A 259 6.59 18.40 -0.51
C GLU A 259 5.22 17.72 -0.27
N VAL A 260 5.14 16.40 -0.04
CA VAL A 260 3.90 15.73 0.40
C VAL A 260 3.45 16.29 1.74
N ALA A 261 4.37 16.44 2.69
CA ALA A 261 4.07 17.03 4.01
C ALA A 261 3.59 18.49 3.89
N TYR A 262 4.08 19.24 2.89
CA TYR A 262 3.64 20.60 2.60
C TYR A 262 2.26 20.64 1.91
N VAL A 263 2.05 19.80 0.92
CA VAL A 263 0.83 19.77 0.07
C VAL A 263 -0.37 19.24 0.84
N TRP A 264 -0.22 18.12 1.52
CA TRP A 264 -1.33 17.38 2.11
C TRP A 264 -2.25 18.20 3.02
N PRO A 265 -1.73 18.97 4.02
CA PRO A 265 -2.59 19.85 4.83
C PRO A 265 -3.27 20.94 4.00
N ARG A 266 -2.62 21.45 2.95
CA ARG A 266 -3.13 22.55 2.12
C ARG A 266 -4.25 22.15 1.18
N VAL A 267 -4.32 20.87 0.86
CA VAL A 267 -5.41 20.29 0.05
C VAL A 267 -6.52 19.66 0.90
N GLY A 268 -6.60 20.01 2.18
CA GLY A 268 -7.70 19.62 3.07
C GLY A 268 -7.58 18.21 3.65
N TYR A 269 -6.38 17.66 3.78
CA TYR A 269 -6.11 16.34 4.38
C TYR A 269 -6.96 15.20 3.80
N PRO A 270 -7.08 15.02 2.48
CA PRO A 270 -7.78 13.84 1.97
C PRO A 270 -7.14 12.56 2.53
N PRO A 271 -7.92 11.56 2.94
CA PRO A 271 -7.36 10.29 3.38
C PRO A 271 -6.42 9.72 2.31
N LEU A 272 -5.26 9.20 2.75
CA LEU A 272 -4.24 8.70 1.83
C LEU A 272 -4.59 7.28 1.34
N VAL A 273 -5.72 7.20 0.67
CA VAL A 273 -6.28 6.03 -0.01
C VAL A 273 -6.43 6.33 -1.51
N THR A 274 -6.35 5.31 -2.34
CA THR A 274 -6.58 5.43 -3.78
C THR A 274 -8.01 5.95 -4.09
N PRO A 275 -8.18 6.98 -4.96
CA PRO A 275 -7.16 7.64 -5.79
C PRO A 275 -6.45 8.83 -5.10
N PHE A 276 -6.91 9.30 -3.96
CA PHE A 276 -6.48 10.57 -3.34
C PHE A 276 -5.02 10.56 -2.89
N SER A 277 -4.51 9.42 -2.45
CA SER A 277 -3.07 9.25 -2.19
C SER A 277 -2.23 9.48 -3.46
N GLN A 278 -2.73 9.05 -4.63
CA GLN A 278 -2.08 9.32 -5.92
C GLN A 278 -2.16 10.80 -6.27
N TYR A 279 -3.29 11.46 -6.02
CA TYR A 279 -3.47 12.89 -6.29
C TYR A 279 -2.51 13.73 -5.45
N VAL A 280 -2.41 13.47 -4.14
CA VAL A 280 -1.45 14.16 -3.26
C VAL A 280 -0.02 13.93 -3.71
N LYS A 281 0.36 12.66 -3.97
CA LYS A 281 1.70 12.30 -4.47
C LYS A 281 2.00 12.98 -5.81
N ASN A 282 1.09 12.91 -6.77
CA ASN A 282 1.29 13.47 -8.10
C ASN A 282 1.39 15.00 -8.06
N LEU A 283 0.58 15.64 -7.23
CA LEU A 283 0.64 17.10 -7.05
C LEU A 283 1.95 17.53 -6.39
N ALA A 284 2.41 16.80 -5.36
CA ALA A 284 3.71 17.04 -4.74
C ALA A 284 4.85 16.83 -5.73
N LEU A 285 4.86 15.74 -6.49
CA LEU A 285 5.87 15.47 -7.50
C LEU A 285 5.87 16.55 -8.59
N MET A 286 4.68 16.97 -9.04
CA MET A 286 4.55 18.07 -10.01
C MET A 286 5.14 19.36 -9.47
N ASN A 287 4.86 19.72 -8.23
CA ASN A 287 5.45 20.90 -7.58
C ASN A 287 6.97 20.81 -7.54
N VAL A 288 7.55 19.67 -7.11
CA VAL A 288 9.01 19.46 -7.10
C VAL A 288 9.58 19.67 -8.51
N MET A 289 8.97 19.04 -9.53
CA MET A 289 9.41 19.18 -10.93
C MET A 289 9.34 20.61 -11.45
N GLN A 290 8.31 21.36 -11.08
CA GLN A 290 8.16 22.77 -11.51
C GLN A 290 9.15 23.68 -10.77
N MET A 291 9.37 23.48 -9.48
CA MET A 291 10.34 24.23 -8.68
C MET A 291 11.79 24.00 -9.17
N GLU A 292 12.15 22.78 -9.57
CA GLU A 292 13.47 22.50 -10.19
C GLU A 292 13.67 23.25 -11.52
N LYS A 293 12.57 23.59 -12.21
CA LYS A 293 12.57 24.44 -13.41
C LYS A 293 12.45 25.94 -13.11
N GLY A 294 12.48 26.37 -11.84
CA GLY A 294 12.35 27.75 -11.41
C GLY A 294 10.93 28.32 -11.45
N LYS A 295 9.91 27.47 -11.54
CA LYS A 295 8.49 27.87 -11.47
C LYS A 295 7.98 27.80 -10.04
N ALA A 296 6.87 28.50 -9.78
CA ALA A 296 6.19 28.45 -8.47
C ALA A 296 5.47 27.11 -8.25
N ARG A 297 5.24 26.79 -6.96
CA ARG A 297 4.28 25.75 -6.57
C ARG A 297 2.90 26.04 -7.17
N TRP A 298 2.10 24.99 -7.32
CA TRP A 298 0.73 25.08 -7.87
C TRP A 298 0.64 25.61 -9.30
N SER A 299 1.78 25.79 -9.99
CA SER A 299 1.76 26.25 -11.38
C SER A 299 1.06 25.27 -12.32
N MET A 300 0.88 24.02 -11.89
CA MET A 300 0.20 22.97 -12.65
C MET A 300 -0.56 22.06 -11.69
N ILE A 301 -1.87 22.01 -11.84
CA ILE A 301 -2.78 21.10 -11.11
C ILE A 301 -3.63 20.40 -12.17
N ALA A 302 -3.64 19.07 -12.17
CA ALA A 302 -4.43 18.27 -13.11
C ALA A 302 -5.94 18.38 -12.82
N ASP A 303 -6.78 18.17 -13.84
CA ASP A 303 -8.23 18.37 -13.70
C ASP A 303 -8.90 17.40 -12.75
N ASP A 304 -8.43 16.16 -12.65
CA ASP A 304 -8.91 15.17 -11.68
C ASP A 304 -8.57 15.56 -10.22
N ILE A 305 -7.43 16.23 -10.01
CA ILE A 305 -7.06 16.82 -8.72
C ILE A 305 -7.96 18.04 -8.44
N TRP A 306 -8.23 18.88 -9.46
CA TRP A 306 -9.18 19.98 -9.32
C TRP A 306 -10.58 19.49 -8.95
N ASP A 307 -11.07 18.41 -9.52
CA ASP A 307 -12.38 17.84 -9.17
C ASP A 307 -12.45 17.42 -7.70
N MET A 308 -11.34 16.90 -7.14
CA MET A 308 -11.24 16.66 -5.69
C MET A 308 -11.27 17.97 -4.90
N LEU A 309 -10.43 18.95 -5.27
CA LEU A 309 -10.31 20.24 -4.54
C LEU A 309 -11.60 21.05 -4.58
N LEU A 310 -12.33 20.98 -5.68
CA LEU A 310 -13.59 21.70 -5.87
C LEU A 310 -14.81 21.02 -5.23
N GLY A 311 -14.63 19.86 -4.60
CA GLY A 311 -15.71 19.13 -3.89
C GLY A 311 -16.57 18.23 -4.78
N LYS A 312 -16.30 18.11 -6.08
CA LYS A 312 -17.08 17.25 -6.99
C LYS A 312 -16.96 15.75 -6.69
N ALA A 313 -15.85 15.34 -6.06
CA ALA A 313 -15.63 13.97 -5.61
C ALA A 313 -16.20 13.68 -4.20
N GLY A 314 -16.55 14.71 -3.46
CA GLY A 314 -16.98 14.68 -2.08
C GLY A 314 -16.35 15.80 -1.25
N ARG A 315 -16.80 15.92 0.00
CA ARG A 315 -16.28 16.90 0.94
C ARG A 315 -14.91 16.46 1.45
N LEU A 316 -13.95 17.39 1.41
CA LEU A 316 -12.65 17.20 2.04
C LEU A 316 -12.77 17.20 3.57
N PRO A 317 -11.97 16.37 4.29
CA PRO A 317 -12.01 16.34 5.75
C PRO A 317 -11.62 17.66 6.42
N GLY A 318 -10.68 18.40 5.82
CA GLY A 318 -10.17 19.67 6.32
C GLY A 318 -10.32 20.81 5.32
N PRO A 319 -10.03 22.05 5.77
CA PRO A 319 -10.12 23.23 4.91
C PRO A 319 -9.00 23.25 3.87
N LEU A 320 -9.30 23.82 2.70
CA LEU A 320 -8.30 24.17 1.71
C LEU A 320 -7.48 25.39 2.16
N ALA A 321 -6.21 25.42 1.81
CA ALA A 321 -5.38 26.60 2.00
C ALA A 321 -5.86 27.79 1.15
N PRO A 322 -5.71 29.04 1.65
CA PRO A 322 -6.15 30.24 0.94
C PRO A 322 -5.58 30.34 -0.48
N GLU A 323 -4.32 29.99 -0.67
CA GLU A 323 -3.65 30.02 -1.99
C GLU A 323 -4.30 29.10 -3.03
N ILE A 324 -4.89 27.97 -2.61
CA ILE A 324 -5.62 27.06 -3.49
C ILE A 324 -6.98 27.68 -3.88
N ILE A 325 -7.66 28.29 -2.90
CA ILE A 325 -8.94 28.97 -3.13
C ILE A 325 -8.77 30.17 -4.08
N GLU A 326 -7.72 30.98 -3.88
CA GLU A 326 -7.41 32.11 -4.73
C GLU A 326 -7.07 31.66 -6.15
N LYS A 327 -6.30 30.58 -6.28
CA LYS A 327 -5.97 30.00 -7.59
C LYS A 327 -7.21 29.47 -8.29
N ALA A 328 -8.12 28.78 -7.61
CA ALA A 328 -9.38 28.32 -8.18
C ALA A 328 -10.19 29.51 -8.73
N LYS A 329 -10.31 30.60 -7.97
CA LYS A 329 -10.99 31.82 -8.39
C LYS A 329 -10.31 32.47 -9.60
N ALA A 330 -8.98 32.56 -9.61
CA ALA A 330 -8.20 33.13 -10.71
C ALA A 330 -8.34 32.31 -12.01
N GLU A 331 -8.56 31.00 -11.92
CA GLU A 331 -8.82 30.12 -13.05
C GLU A 331 -10.31 30.00 -13.43
N GLY A 332 -11.19 30.74 -12.75
CA GLY A 332 -12.64 30.71 -13.01
C GLY A 332 -13.29 29.37 -12.64
N ARG A 333 -12.72 28.64 -11.67
CA ARG A 333 -13.25 27.36 -11.22
C ARG A 333 -14.26 27.57 -10.11
N GLU A 334 -15.37 26.82 -10.15
CA GLU A 334 -16.46 26.89 -9.18
C GLU A 334 -16.40 25.72 -8.21
N PHE A 335 -16.61 26.02 -6.91
CA PHE A 335 -16.74 25.01 -5.88
C PHE A 335 -18.12 24.36 -5.94
N PHE A 336 -18.16 23.04 -5.73
CA PHE A 336 -19.38 22.25 -5.71
C PHE A 336 -19.72 21.81 -4.27
N GLU A 337 -20.88 22.25 -3.77
CA GLU A 337 -21.35 21.92 -2.42
C GLU A 337 -22.46 20.85 -2.38
N GLY A 338 -22.97 20.48 -3.54
CA GLY A 338 -24.05 19.50 -3.72
C GLY A 338 -23.65 18.07 -3.36
N ASN A 339 -24.58 17.14 -3.62
CA ASN A 339 -24.25 15.71 -3.53
C ASN A 339 -23.37 15.32 -4.73
N PRO A 340 -22.19 14.71 -4.51
CA PRO A 340 -21.33 14.27 -5.62
C PRO A 340 -22.03 13.38 -6.65
N GLN A 341 -23.02 12.61 -6.23
CA GLN A 341 -23.80 11.74 -7.14
C GLN A 341 -24.55 12.54 -8.22
N ASP A 342 -24.97 13.77 -7.94
CA ASP A 342 -25.74 14.63 -8.86
C ASP A 342 -24.94 14.99 -10.13
N ASN A 343 -23.62 14.90 -10.09
CA ASN A 343 -22.74 15.11 -11.24
C ASN A 343 -22.74 13.93 -12.23
N TYR A 344 -23.38 12.81 -11.90
CA TYR A 344 -23.33 11.57 -12.67
C TYR A 344 -24.74 11.04 -12.93
N PRO A 345 -25.42 11.55 -13.98
CA PRO A 345 -26.79 11.13 -14.32
C PRO A 345 -26.83 9.65 -14.70
N ASP A 346 -28.01 9.06 -14.55
CA ASP A 346 -28.28 7.66 -14.90
C ASP A 346 -27.85 7.31 -16.32
N ALA A 347 -27.29 6.14 -16.50
CA ALA A 347 -26.63 5.74 -17.73
C ALA A 347 -26.96 4.33 -18.22
N LEU A 348 -27.68 3.48 -17.48
CA LEU A 348 -27.96 2.10 -17.87
C LEU A 348 -28.74 2.02 -19.17
N ASP A 349 -29.74 2.89 -19.39
CA ASP A 349 -30.52 2.91 -20.64
C ASP A 349 -29.66 3.19 -21.86
N LYS A 350 -28.68 4.11 -21.73
CA LYS A 350 -27.69 4.40 -22.78
C LYS A 350 -26.88 3.14 -23.10
N TYR A 351 -26.35 2.46 -22.09
CA TYR A 351 -25.53 1.26 -22.29
C TYR A 351 -26.33 0.10 -22.83
N ARG A 352 -27.56 -0.10 -22.34
CA ARG A 352 -28.51 -1.11 -22.87
C ARG A 352 -28.80 -0.89 -24.36
N LYS A 353 -29.03 0.36 -24.76
CA LYS A 353 -29.22 0.71 -26.17
C LYS A 353 -27.97 0.40 -27.01
N MET A 354 -26.77 0.76 -26.52
CA MET A 354 -25.52 0.47 -27.21
C MET A 354 -25.26 -1.04 -27.34
N MET A 355 -25.62 -1.85 -26.33
CA MET A 355 -25.53 -3.32 -26.41
C MET A 355 -26.50 -3.88 -27.46
N ASN A 356 -27.73 -3.41 -27.46
CA ASN A 356 -28.74 -3.82 -28.48
C ASN A 356 -28.26 -3.48 -29.90
N GLU A 357 -27.71 -2.30 -30.14
CA GLU A 357 -27.16 -1.90 -31.45
C GLU A 357 -26.00 -2.80 -31.89
N LYS A 358 -25.22 -3.32 -30.93
CA LYS A 358 -24.11 -4.27 -31.16
C LYS A 358 -24.56 -5.74 -31.14
N GLN A 359 -25.81 -6.01 -30.93
CA GLN A 359 -26.39 -7.37 -30.78
C GLN A 359 -25.72 -8.15 -29.64
N TRP A 360 -25.43 -7.47 -28.54
CA TRP A 360 -24.88 -8.07 -27.33
C TRP A 360 -26.00 -8.31 -26.32
N GLU A 361 -25.96 -9.48 -25.70
CA GLU A 361 -26.88 -9.83 -24.61
C GLU A 361 -26.47 -9.14 -23.32
N THR A 362 -27.43 -8.76 -22.45
CA THR A 362 -27.18 -8.10 -21.17
C THR A 362 -26.83 -9.09 -20.05
N GLY A 363 -26.94 -10.40 -20.30
CA GLY A 363 -26.84 -11.45 -19.31
C GLY A 363 -28.16 -11.74 -18.58
N GLU A 364 -28.19 -12.85 -17.82
CA GLU A 364 -29.41 -13.29 -17.13
C GLU A 364 -29.86 -12.31 -16.05
N ASP A 365 -28.89 -11.77 -15.28
CA ASP A 365 -29.07 -10.79 -14.19
C ASP A 365 -28.57 -9.40 -14.57
N ASP A 366 -28.53 -9.05 -15.85
CA ASP A 366 -27.89 -7.82 -16.36
C ASP A 366 -26.39 -7.69 -16.03
N GLU A 367 -25.68 -8.80 -15.75
CA GLU A 367 -24.25 -8.77 -15.39
C GLU A 367 -23.37 -8.24 -16.53
N GLU A 368 -23.67 -8.57 -17.77
CA GLU A 368 -22.94 -8.07 -18.94
C GLU A 368 -23.19 -6.57 -19.15
N LEU A 369 -24.44 -6.11 -18.91
CA LEU A 369 -24.76 -4.68 -18.92
C LEU A 369 -24.00 -3.92 -17.84
N PHE A 370 -23.93 -4.48 -16.64
CA PHE A 370 -23.17 -3.91 -15.52
C PHE A 370 -21.69 -3.78 -15.88
N GLU A 371 -21.06 -4.84 -16.38
CA GLU A 371 -19.63 -4.83 -16.76
C GLU A 371 -19.36 -3.81 -17.87
N TYR A 372 -20.25 -3.70 -18.86
CA TYR A 372 -20.11 -2.71 -19.92
C TYR A 372 -20.26 -1.27 -19.39
N ALA A 373 -21.25 -1.01 -18.54
CA ALA A 373 -21.44 0.31 -17.94
C ALA A 373 -20.29 0.71 -17.02
N MET A 374 -19.69 -0.26 -16.33
CA MET A 374 -18.54 -0.03 -15.45
C MET A 374 -17.24 0.25 -16.20
N HIS A 375 -16.95 -0.50 -17.26
CA HIS A 375 -15.67 -0.50 -17.93
C HIS A 375 -15.82 -0.58 -19.46
N PRO A 376 -16.43 0.42 -20.13
CA PRO A 376 -16.81 0.32 -21.54
C PRO A 376 -15.65 -0.09 -22.48
N ALA A 377 -14.51 0.57 -22.37
CA ALA A 377 -13.36 0.30 -23.24
C ALA A 377 -12.75 -1.09 -23.01
N GLN A 378 -12.65 -1.50 -21.75
CA GLN A 378 -12.13 -2.83 -21.36
C GLN A 378 -13.09 -3.94 -21.78
N TYR A 379 -14.40 -3.70 -21.60
CA TYR A 379 -15.43 -4.65 -22.02
C TYR A 379 -15.43 -4.85 -23.56
N GLU A 380 -15.33 -3.77 -24.34
CA GLU A 380 -15.22 -3.86 -25.80
C GLU A 380 -13.95 -4.61 -26.24
N ALA A 381 -12.81 -4.34 -25.59
CA ALA A 381 -11.57 -5.07 -25.85
C ALA A 381 -11.67 -6.55 -25.48
N TYR A 382 -12.39 -6.87 -24.40
CA TYR A 382 -12.69 -8.26 -24.02
C TYR A 382 -13.60 -8.94 -25.05
N ARG A 383 -14.72 -8.34 -25.42
CA ARG A 383 -15.70 -8.90 -26.38
C ARG A 383 -15.13 -9.08 -27.77
N SER A 384 -14.23 -8.20 -28.21
CA SER A 384 -13.54 -8.32 -29.52
C SER A 384 -12.41 -9.36 -29.51
N GLY A 385 -12.07 -9.95 -28.37
CA GLY A 385 -10.93 -10.83 -28.21
C GLY A 385 -9.56 -10.13 -28.16
N LYS A 386 -9.52 -8.82 -28.39
CA LYS A 386 -8.27 -8.00 -28.38
C LYS A 386 -7.54 -8.10 -27.05
N ALA A 387 -8.26 -7.95 -25.94
CA ALA A 387 -7.69 -8.01 -24.60
C ALA A 387 -6.96 -9.33 -24.33
N LYS A 388 -7.53 -10.46 -24.78
CA LYS A 388 -6.90 -11.78 -24.62
C LYS A 388 -5.62 -11.90 -25.42
N VAL A 389 -5.62 -11.43 -26.67
CA VAL A 389 -4.44 -11.48 -27.54
C VAL A 389 -3.31 -10.63 -26.98
N GLU A 390 -3.60 -9.40 -26.57
CA GLU A 390 -2.61 -8.47 -25.99
C GLU A 390 -2.06 -9.02 -24.67
N PHE A 391 -2.92 -9.55 -23.81
CA PHE A 391 -2.51 -10.16 -22.54
C PHE A 391 -1.58 -11.36 -22.71
N LEU A 392 -1.92 -12.29 -23.62
CA LEU A 392 -1.08 -13.46 -23.88
C LEU A 392 0.28 -13.06 -24.48
N ALA A 393 0.31 -12.04 -25.33
CA ALA A 393 1.55 -11.49 -25.88
C ALA A 393 2.43 -10.86 -24.78
N ASP A 394 1.84 -10.07 -23.87
CA ASP A 394 2.55 -9.46 -22.73
C ASP A 394 3.14 -10.53 -21.79
N VAL A 395 2.36 -11.57 -21.46
CA VAL A 395 2.84 -12.72 -20.66
C VAL A 395 4.03 -13.39 -21.32
N ALA A 396 3.92 -13.70 -22.64
CA ALA A 396 5.01 -14.33 -23.38
C ALA A 396 6.28 -13.47 -23.39
N GLN A 397 6.14 -12.15 -23.59
CA GLN A 397 7.26 -11.22 -23.57
C GLN A 397 7.94 -11.17 -22.19
N LYS A 398 7.15 -11.09 -21.10
CA LYS A 398 7.69 -11.09 -19.73
C LYS A 398 8.41 -12.39 -19.39
N LYS A 399 7.84 -13.55 -19.77
CA LYS A 399 8.49 -14.85 -19.59
C LYS A 399 9.81 -14.93 -20.33
N ALA A 400 9.86 -14.49 -21.58
CA ALA A 400 11.10 -14.45 -22.37
C ALA A 400 12.18 -13.57 -21.73
N ALA A 401 11.81 -12.37 -21.27
CA ALA A 401 12.73 -11.45 -20.60
C ALA A 401 13.29 -12.01 -19.27
N LEU A 402 12.52 -12.83 -18.56
CA LEU A 402 13.01 -13.53 -17.36
C LEU A 402 14.01 -14.65 -17.74
N GLN A 403 13.75 -15.39 -18.81
CA GLN A 403 14.66 -16.45 -19.29
C GLN A 403 16.00 -15.87 -19.77
N GLU A 404 15.99 -14.74 -20.47
CA GLU A 404 17.20 -14.02 -20.87
C GLU A 404 18.04 -13.57 -19.66
N LYS A 405 17.38 -13.05 -18.61
CA LYS A 405 18.06 -12.64 -17.37
C LYS A 405 18.57 -13.82 -16.55
N ALA A 406 17.93 -14.99 -16.64
CA ALA A 406 18.33 -16.20 -15.95
C ALA A 406 19.44 -16.96 -16.66
N GLN A 407 19.70 -16.69 -17.96
CA GLN A 407 20.89 -17.24 -18.62
C GLN A 407 22.13 -16.59 -18.00
N PRO A 408 23.06 -17.38 -17.46
CA PRO A 408 24.35 -16.85 -17.04
C PRO A 408 24.92 -16.06 -18.21
N ALA A 409 25.36 -14.85 -18.00
CA ALA A 409 26.11 -14.12 -19.01
C ALA A 409 27.19 -15.09 -19.52
N ALA A 410 27.17 -15.38 -20.82
CA ALA A 410 28.21 -16.21 -21.41
C ALA A 410 29.53 -15.66 -20.87
N PRO A 411 30.40 -16.48 -20.28
CA PRO A 411 31.66 -15.98 -19.74
C PRO A 411 32.31 -15.23 -20.90
N ALA A 412 32.49 -13.92 -20.71
CA ALA A 412 33.31 -13.15 -21.61
C ALA A 412 34.57 -13.96 -21.76
N THR A 413 34.92 -14.37 -22.98
CA THR A 413 36.15 -15.05 -23.31
C THR A 413 37.31 -14.07 -23.07
N ALA A 414 37.52 -13.71 -21.82
CA ALA A 414 38.80 -13.26 -21.36
C ALA A 414 39.64 -14.50 -21.32
N ALA A 415 40.66 -14.54 -22.16
CA ALA A 415 41.70 -15.55 -22.08
C ALA A 415 42.06 -15.71 -20.60
N PRO A 416 42.18 -16.97 -20.10
CA PRO A 416 42.47 -17.16 -18.67
C PRO A 416 43.79 -16.44 -18.38
N ALA A 417 43.71 -15.37 -17.60
CA ALA A 417 44.93 -14.81 -17.00
C ALA A 417 45.53 -15.95 -16.20
N ALA A 418 46.74 -16.34 -16.56
CA ALA A 418 47.46 -17.37 -15.84
C ALA A 418 47.49 -16.98 -14.34
N LEU A 419 46.90 -17.83 -13.51
CA LEU A 419 46.94 -17.66 -12.06
C LEU A 419 48.39 -17.58 -11.62
N PRO A 420 48.79 -16.65 -10.76
CA PRO A 420 50.16 -16.54 -10.31
C PRO A 420 50.57 -17.84 -9.60
N THR A 421 51.57 -18.50 -10.14
CA THR A 421 52.09 -19.77 -9.62
C THR A 421 52.94 -19.61 -8.37
N THR A 422 53.22 -18.38 -7.94
CA THR A 422 53.95 -18.07 -6.72
C THR A 422 53.03 -17.55 -5.61
N PRO A 423 53.20 -18.02 -4.36
CA PRO A 423 52.42 -17.54 -3.24
C PRO A 423 52.59 -16.00 -3.06
N GLN A 424 51.47 -15.30 -2.95
CA GLN A 424 51.48 -13.87 -2.66
C GLN A 424 51.25 -13.64 -1.17
N VAL A 425 52.02 -12.74 -0.58
CA VAL A 425 51.87 -12.33 0.80
C VAL A 425 51.11 -11.01 0.84
N LEU A 426 49.90 -11.06 1.43
CA LEU A 426 49.06 -9.89 1.65
C LEU A 426 49.16 -9.47 3.11
N THR A 427 49.16 -8.19 3.37
CA THR A 427 48.98 -7.65 4.73
C THR A 427 47.52 -7.22 4.85
N VAL A 428 46.79 -7.85 5.73
CA VAL A 428 45.37 -7.54 6.03
C VAL A 428 45.32 -6.88 7.39
N ASP A 429 44.76 -5.68 7.46
CA ASP A 429 44.52 -4.98 8.71
C ASP A 429 43.13 -5.34 9.23
N VAL A 430 43.07 -5.79 10.47
CA VAL A 430 41.81 -6.08 11.17
C VAL A 430 41.84 -5.31 12.49
N ASP A 431 41.00 -4.33 12.61
CA ASP A 431 40.88 -3.46 13.80
C ASP A 431 42.21 -2.78 14.24
N GLY A 432 43.00 -2.32 13.26
CA GLY A 432 44.28 -1.65 13.49
C GLY A 432 45.42 -2.62 13.76
N GLN A 433 45.22 -3.93 13.64
CA GLN A 433 46.29 -4.95 13.77
C GLN A 433 46.60 -5.56 12.40
N PRO A 434 47.86 -5.45 11.92
CA PRO A 434 48.26 -6.02 10.63
C PRO A 434 48.54 -7.53 10.73
N TYR A 435 47.86 -8.30 9.89
CA TYR A 435 48.10 -9.74 9.70
C TYR A 435 48.74 -10.01 8.35
N ARG A 436 49.78 -10.83 8.35
CA ARG A 436 50.39 -11.33 7.11
C ARG A 436 49.70 -12.63 6.68
N VAL A 437 49.03 -12.60 5.54
CA VAL A 437 48.34 -13.76 4.97
C VAL A 437 49.04 -14.17 3.68
N THR A 438 49.46 -15.44 3.60
CA THR A 438 50.03 -16.00 2.35
C THR A 438 48.94 -16.71 1.59
N VAL A 439 48.63 -16.24 0.37
CA VAL A 439 47.66 -16.86 -0.53
C VAL A 439 48.39 -17.62 -1.63
N ALA A 440 48.19 -18.93 -1.69
CA ALA A 440 48.70 -19.79 -2.74
C ALA A 440 47.51 -20.37 -3.54
N PHE A 441 47.63 -20.40 -4.86
CA PHE A 441 46.66 -21.02 -5.75
C PHE A 441 47.14 -22.44 -6.12
N GLY A 442 46.40 -23.49 -5.75
CA GLY A 442 46.65 -24.88 -6.04
C GLY A 442 46.23 -25.79 -4.88
N ASP A 443 46.00 -27.07 -5.18
CA ASP A 443 45.70 -28.09 -4.17
C ASP A 443 46.93 -28.31 -3.28
N THR A 444 46.92 -27.75 -2.06
CA THR A 444 47.82 -28.16 -1.00
C THR A 444 47.19 -29.28 -0.18
N ALA A 445 47.25 -30.48 -0.70
CA ALA A 445 47.13 -31.67 0.15
C ALA A 445 48.38 -31.80 1.02
N ASN A 446 48.22 -31.72 2.31
CA ASN A 446 49.13 -32.11 3.36
C ASN A 446 50.49 -31.36 3.51
N THR A 447 50.47 -30.31 4.29
CA THR A 447 51.56 -30.09 5.25
C THR A 447 50.94 -29.68 6.58
N ALA A 448 51.11 -30.52 7.60
CA ALA A 448 50.74 -30.25 8.97
C ALA A 448 51.45 -28.98 9.49
N PRO A 449 50.76 -28.09 10.23
CA PRO A 449 51.41 -26.94 10.83
C PRO A 449 52.35 -27.39 11.96
N ALA A 450 53.57 -26.91 11.90
CA ALA A 450 54.50 -27.01 13.04
C ALA A 450 53.93 -26.30 14.26
N ALA A 451 53.95 -27.00 15.39
CA ALA A 451 53.43 -26.52 16.68
C ALA A 451 54.09 -25.17 17.09
N ALA A 452 53.26 -24.18 17.34
CA ALA A 452 53.68 -22.97 18.03
C ALA A 452 53.90 -23.23 19.53
N PRO A 453 54.87 -22.59 20.18
CA PRO A 453 55.14 -22.83 21.62
C PRO A 453 53.99 -22.34 22.50
N ALA A 454 53.60 -23.17 23.46
CA ALA A 454 52.55 -22.88 24.42
C ALA A 454 52.85 -21.65 25.24
N GLN A 455 51.97 -20.63 25.19
CA GLN A 455 51.93 -19.56 26.17
C GLN A 455 51.18 -20.03 27.42
N ALA A 456 51.81 -19.82 28.57
CA ALA A 456 51.27 -20.22 29.87
C ALA A 456 49.97 -19.50 30.22
N ALA A 457 49.03 -20.25 30.74
CA ALA A 457 47.77 -19.80 31.26
C ALA A 457 47.93 -18.86 32.46
N GLN A 458 47.32 -17.65 32.38
CA GLN A 458 47.12 -16.81 33.57
C GLN A 458 45.89 -17.27 34.34
N PRO A 459 45.87 -17.22 35.64
CA PRO A 459 44.76 -17.69 36.47
C PRO A 459 43.58 -16.72 36.43
N ALA A 460 42.38 -17.29 36.39
CA ALA A 460 41.13 -16.56 36.41
C ALA A 460 40.90 -15.83 37.73
N ALA A 461 40.49 -14.56 37.66
CA ALA A 461 40.05 -13.75 38.78
C ALA A 461 38.62 -14.15 39.22
N PRO A 462 38.26 -14.06 40.49
CA PRO A 462 36.96 -14.50 40.99
C PRO A 462 35.80 -13.55 40.57
N ALA A 463 34.64 -14.16 40.29
CA ALA A 463 33.44 -13.45 39.93
C ALA A 463 32.92 -12.56 41.06
N ALA A 464 32.58 -11.31 40.73
CA ALA A 464 31.90 -10.38 41.63
C ALA A 464 30.38 -10.62 41.60
N PRO A 465 29.65 -10.37 42.70
CA PRO A 465 28.21 -10.63 42.79
C PRO A 465 27.40 -9.58 42.00
N ALA A 466 26.25 -10.07 41.44
CA ALA A 466 25.33 -9.24 40.67
C ALA A 466 24.61 -8.21 41.57
N PRO A 467 24.48 -6.95 41.13
CA PRO A 467 23.62 -5.99 41.82
C PRO A 467 22.17 -6.12 41.36
N ALA A 468 21.28 -6.04 42.34
CA ALA A 468 19.84 -6.00 42.18
C ALA A 468 19.35 -4.72 41.47
N GLY A 469 18.27 -4.85 40.73
CA GLY A 469 17.56 -4.00 39.86
C GLY A 469 17.51 -2.47 40.10
N ALA A 470 17.79 -1.76 39.04
CA ALA A 470 17.20 -0.45 38.73
C ALA A 470 17.03 -0.41 37.20
N GLY A 471 15.82 -0.10 36.77
CA GLY A 471 15.50 -0.09 35.34
C GLY A 471 16.44 0.84 34.55
N ASN A 472 17.10 0.29 33.56
CA ASN A 472 17.97 1.02 32.67
C ASN A 472 17.15 1.91 31.73
N LYS A 473 17.30 3.23 31.86
CA LYS A 473 16.90 4.16 30.81
C LYS A 473 17.79 3.90 29.61
N ILE A 474 17.16 3.49 28.50
CA ILE A 474 17.85 3.47 27.19
C ILE A 474 17.92 4.92 26.72
N LEU A 475 19.09 5.53 26.80
CA LEU A 475 19.37 6.83 26.19
C LEU A 475 19.91 6.58 24.79
N SER A 476 19.21 7.07 23.76
CA SER A 476 19.74 7.11 22.41
C SER A 476 20.78 8.22 22.29
N PRO A 477 21.98 7.97 21.75
CA PRO A 477 23.00 8.99 21.53
C PRO A 477 22.73 9.92 20.34
N LEU A 478 21.57 9.78 19.67
CA LEU A 478 21.18 10.61 18.54
C LEU A 478 20.00 11.50 18.92
N GLU A 479 20.24 12.82 18.99
CA GLU A 479 19.18 13.82 18.97
C GLU A 479 18.55 13.84 17.56
N GLY A 480 17.47 13.06 17.39
CA GLY A 480 16.62 13.11 16.23
C GLY A 480 15.26 13.70 16.59
N LYS A 481 14.82 14.72 15.90
CA LYS A 481 13.41 15.16 15.94
C LYS A 481 12.58 14.05 15.31
N PHE A 482 11.72 13.44 16.12
CA PHE A 482 10.65 12.59 15.60
C PHE A 482 9.52 13.49 15.10
N PHE A 483 9.13 13.33 13.86
CA PHE A 483 7.97 13.98 13.25
C PHE A 483 6.69 13.14 13.49
#